data_fbbb734f18a3109dc721d0e2cd203beb
#
_entry.id   fbbb734f18a3109dc721d0e2cd203beb
#
_cell.length_a   1.000
_cell.length_b   1.000
_cell.length_c   1.000
_cell.angle_alpha   90.00
_cell.angle_beta   90.00
_cell.angle_gamma   90.00
#
_symmetry.space_group_name_H-M   'P 1'
#
loop_
_entity.id
_entity.type
_entity.pdbx_description
1 polymer ?
#
loop_
_entity_poly.entity_id
_entity_poly.type
_entity_poly.pdbx_seq_one_letter_code
_entity_poly.pdbx_strand_id
1 'polypeptide(L)'
;MQYIIPSNLGWLESKLYPEEIKLLWNYILEANVNAKPNLVGHLHESLYLKDKKNQFFDRTLIQYCSHYAFKFGNQGDKIPTTGQHQMCLESFWVNRMRKYDFNPFHNHFGVYSFVIWLDIPTDYREQYATTEANDGGSASNFEFMYTNILGEITTYKYQLSEESNGTILFLSLIHI
;
A
#
# COMPACT_ATOMS: atom_id res chain seq x y z
N MET A 1 16.94 5.35 35.64
CA MET A 1 15.65 5.14 34.96
C MET A 1 15.98 4.41 33.67
N GLN A 2 15.33 3.30 33.40
CA GLN A 2 15.51 2.50 32.17
C GLN A 2 14.28 2.69 31.28
N TYR A 3 14.51 2.96 30.00
CA TYR A 3 13.44 3.03 28.98
C TYR A 3 13.35 1.67 28.30
N ILE A 4 12.16 1.08 28.31
CA ILE A 4 11.89 -0.18 27.61
C ILE A 4 10.93 0.14 26.47
N ILE A 5 11.41 -0.09 25.23
CA ILE A 5 10.64 0.13 24.00
C ILE A 5 10.45 -1.25 23.37
N PRO A 6 9.30 -1.89 23.57
CA PRO A 6 9.01 -3.16 22.91
C PRO A 6 9.01 -2.99 21.38
N SER A 7 9.51 -4.00 20.66
CA SER A 7 9.45 -3.99 19.21
C SER A 7 8.01 -4.17 18.72
N ASN A 8 7.63 -3.41 17.71
CA ASN A 8 6.40 -3.60 16.97
C ASN A 8 6.73 -3.87 15.50
N LEU A 9 5.76 -4.41 14.76
CA LEU A 9 5.86 -4.48 13.31
C LEU A 9 5.73 -3.06 12.72
N GLY A 10 6.30 -2.90 11.54
CA GLY A 10 6.21 -1.68 10.76
C GLY A 10 5.99 -2.00 9.29
N TRP A 11 6.34 -1.09 8.46
CA TRP A 11 6.31 -1.24 7.01
C TRP A 11 7.62 -0.74 6.39
N LEU A 12 7.86 -1.14 5.16
CA LEU A 12 8.97 -0.63 4.36
C LEU A 12 8.47 0.50 3.47
N GLU A 13 9.29 1.51 3.28
CA GLU A 13 9.09 2.60 2.34
C GLU A 13 10.31 2.71 1.45
N SER A 14 10.08 2.87 0.14
CA SER A 14 11.15 3.05 -0.84
C SER A 14 10.64 3.75 -2.09
N LYS A 15 11.56 4.18 -2.95
CA LYS A 15 11.26 4.61 -4.32
C LYS A 15 11.50 3.47 -5.29
N LEU A 16 10.56 3.26 -6.20
CA LEU A 16 10.75 2.36 -7.33
C LEU A 16 11.76 2.94 -8.32
N TYR A 17 12.47 2.07 -8.99
CA TYR A 17 13.32 2.45 -10.11
C TYR A 17 12.49 2.85 -11.35
N PRO A 18 13.04 3.69 -12.24
CA PRO A 18 12.31 4.12 -13.44
C PRO A 18 11.81 2.98 -14.31
N GLU A 19 12.55 1.88 -14.38
CA GLU A 19 12.18 0.68 -15.14
C GLU A 19 10.96 -0.03 -14.55
N GLU A 20 10.85 -0.05 -13.22
CA GLU A 20 9.71 -0.63 -12.50
C GLU A 20 8.46 0.22 -12.71
N ILE A 21 8.60 1.54 -12.62
CA ILE A 21 7.52 2.50 -12.92
C ILE A 21 7.04 2.34 -14.36
N LYS A 22 7.97 2.24 -15.32
CA LYS A 22 7.63 2.01 -16.73
C LYS A 22 6.88 0.69 -16.94
N LEU A 23 7.30 -0.37 -16.25
CA LEU A 23 6.62 -1.68 -16.31
C LEU A 23 5.18 -1.56 -15.81
N LEU A 24 4.96 -0.87 -14.68
CA LEU A 24 3.62 -0.66 -14.13
C LEU A 24 2.72 0.15 -15.07
N TRP A 25 3.24 1.20 -15.71
CA TRP A 25 2.49 1.95 -16.71
C TRP A 25 2.10 1.09 -17.91
N ASN A 26 2.97 0.17 -18.37
CA ASN A 26 2.62 -0.77 -19.43
C ASN A 26 1.46 -1.69 -19.01
N TYR A 27 1.45 -2.18 -17.77
CA TYR A 27 0.33 -2.99 -17.26
C TYR A 27 -0.97 -2.18 -17.19
N ILE A 28 -0.89 -0.91 -16.80
CA ILE A 28 -2.05 0.00 -16.72
C ILE A 28 -2.63 0.27 -18.11
N LEU A 29 -1.79 0.45 -19.13
CA LEU A 29 -2.23 0.66 -20.51
C LEU A 29 -2.95 -0.56 -21.11
N GLU A 30 -2.61 -1.77 -20.65
CA GLU A 30 -3.24 -3.02 -21.10
C GLU A 30 -4.45 -3.42 -20.25
N ALA A 31 -4.67 -2.76 -19.10
CA ALA A 31 -5.72 -3.12 -18.15
C ALA A 31 -7.10 -2.78 -18.70
N ASN A 32 -8.00 -3.75 -18.67
CA ASN A 32 -9.38 -3.61 -19.18
C ASN A 32 -10.43 -4.36 -18.35
N VAL A 33 -10.02 -4.97 -17.24
CA VAL A 33 -10.94 -5.74 -16.38
C VAL A 33 -11.27 -4.93 -15.15
N ASN A 34 -12.56 -4.64 -14.97
CA ASN A 34 -13.05 -3.84 -13.84
C ASN A 34 -12.84 -4.56 -12.51
N ALA A 35 -12.15 -3.90 -11.58
CA ALA A 35 -11.88 -4.41 -10.24
C ALA A 35 -12.87 -3.87 -9.17
N LYS A 36 -13.61 -2.80 -9.45
CA LYS A 36 -14.51 -2.13 -8.49
C LYS A 36 -15.48 -3.06 -7.75
N PRO A 37 -16.09 -4.09 -8.37
CA PRO A 37 -17.04 -4.96 -7.66
C PRO A 37 -16.43 -5.68 -6.44
N ASN A 38 -15.12 -5.83 -6.40
CA ASN A 38 -14.38 -6.53 -5.36
C ASN A 38 -13.59 -5.59 -4.42
N LEU A 39 -13.74 -4.28 -4.61
CA LEU A 39 -13.00 -3.27 -3.86
C LEU A 39 -13.98 -2.37 -3.09
N VAL A 40 -13.49 -1.81 -1.99
CA VAL A 40 -14.20 -0.78 -1.24
C VAL A 40 -13.81 0.61 -1.74
N GLY A 41 -14.68 1.59 -1.48
CA GLY A 41 -14.44 2.98 -1.79
C GLY A 41 -15.32 3.52 -2.90
N HIS A 42 -15.37 4.85 -2.96
CA HIS A 42 -16.02 5.59 -4.04
C HIS A 42 -14.93 6.08 -4.98
N LEU A 43 -14.64 5.27 -5.99
CA LEU A 43 -13.53 5.48 -6.93
C LEU A 43 -14.06 5.64 -8.34
N HIS A 44 -13.47 6.54 -9.10
CA HIS A 44 -13.82 6.72 -10.51
C HIS A 44 -13.63 5.44 -11.30
N GLU A 45 -12.43 4.88 -11.25
CA GLU A 45 -12.06 3.66 -11.96
C GLU A 45 -11.12 2.80 -11.12
N SER A 46 -11.30 1.49 -11.21
CA SER A 46 -10.37 0.49 -10.68
C SER A 46 -10.26 -0.66 -11.67
N LEU A 47 -9.04 -0.96 -12.10
CA LEU A 47 -8.78 -2.01 -13.10
C LEU A 47 -7.78 -3.02 -12.55
N TYR A 48 -8.06 -4.31 -12.76
CA TYR A 48 -7.09 -5.36 -12.48
C TYR A 48 -5.91 -5.28 -13.44
N LEU A 49 -4.72 -5.39 -12.87
CA LEU A 49 -3.46 -5.50 -13.59
C LEU A 49 -3.05 -6.97 -13.69
N LYS A 50 -2.31 -7.29 -14.74
CA LYS A 50 -1.76 -8.64 -14.95
C LYS A 50 -0.23 -8.57 -14.93
N ASP A 51 0.37 -9.17 -13.92
CA ASP A 51 1.83 -9.34 -13.87
C ASP A 51 2.22 -10.50 -14.80
N LYS A 52 2.49 -10.18 -16.05
CA LYS A 52 2.85 -11.17 -17.06
C LYS A 52 4.16 -11.85 -16.72
N LYS A 53 4.14 -13.19 -16.61
CA LYS A 53 5.31 -14.01 -16.27
C LYS A 53 5.90 -13.67 -14.90
N ASN A 54 5.10 -13.17 -13.97
CA ASN A 54 5.52 -12.74 -12.63
C ASN A 54 6.68 -11.72 -12.65
N GLN A 55 6.77 -10.91 -13.69
CA GLN A 55 7.94 -10.05 -13.91
C GLN A 55 8.10 -9.00 -12.81
N PHE A 56 7.02 -8.38 -12.38
CA PHE A 56 7.06 -7.39 -11.29
C PHE A 56 7.25 -8.08 -9.94
N PHE A 57 6.57 -9.21 -9.73
CA PHE A 57 6.73 -9.99 -8.51
C PHE A 57 8.17 -10.46 -8.33
N ASP A 58 8.74 -11.17 -9.31
CA ASP A 58 10.06 -11.79 -9.21
C ASP A 58 11.22 -10.78 -9.15
N ARG A 59 11.08 -9.62 -9.81
CA ARG A 59 12.14 -8.61 -9.84
C ARG A 59 12.05 -7.60 -8.71
N THR A 60 10.84 -7.24 -8.31
CA THR A 60 10.60 -6.17 -7.36
C THR A 60 10.04 -6.69 -6.05
N LEU A 61 8.84 -7.28 -6.04
CA LEU A 61 8.14 -7.58 -4.78
C LEU A 61 8.86 -8.64 -3.94
N ILE A 62 9.52 -9.63 -4.54
CA ILE A 62 10.25 -10.66 -3.80
C ILE A 62 11.39 -10.06 -2.95
N GLN A 63 11.99 -8.98 -3.40
CA GLN A 63 13.03 -8.27 -2.64
C GLN A 63 12.42 -7.59 -1.41
N TYR A 64 11.23 -6.99 -1.54
CA TYR A 64 10.51 -6.41 -0.39
C TYR A 64 10.10 -7.50 0.60
N CYS A 65 9.64 -8.67 0.14
CA CYS A 65 9.38 -9.81 1.03
C CYS A 65 10.63 -10.19 1.83
N SER A 66 11.78 -10.26 1.17
CA SER A 66 13.07 -10.60 1.80
C SER A 66 13.53 -9.54 2.79
N HIS A 67 13.45 -8.26 2.42
CA HIS A 67 13.80 -7.15 3.31
C HIS A 67 12.86 -7.06 4.52
N TYR A 68 11.56 -7.28 4.30
CA TYR A 68 10.59 -7.31 5.39
C TYR A 68 10.88 -8.45 6.36
N ALA A 69 11.13 -9.66 5.83
CA ALA A 69 11.48 -10.82 6.63
C ALA A 69 12.76 -10.60 7.43
N PHE A 70 13.78 -9.99 6.84
CA PHE A 70 15.03 -9.64 7.52
C PHE A 70 14.79 -8.67 8.68
N LYS A 71 13.96 -7.64 8.50
CA LYS A 71 13.74 -6.59 9.50
C LYS A 71 12.75 -6.98 10.59
N PHE A 72 11.66 -7.65 10.22
CA PHE A 72 10.50 -7.90 11.08
C PHE A 72 10.19 -9.39 11.31
N GLY A 73 11.04 -10.28 10.79
CA GLY A 73 10.83 -11.73 10.80
C GLY A 73 9.93 -12.20 9.64
N ASN A 74 10.08 -13.48 9.29
CA ASN A 74 9.28 -14.08 8.22
C ASN A 74 7.82 -14.24 8.67
N GLN A 75 6.94 -13.49 8.08
CA GLN A 75 5.53 -13.51 8.45
C GLN A 75 4.80 -14.76 7.92
N GLY A 76 5.29 -15.36 6.85
CA GLY A 76 4.77 -16.62 6.33
C GLY A 76 4.86 -17.78 7.33
N ASP A 77 5.87 -17.78 8.18
CA ASP A 77 6.08 -18.83 9.19
C ASP A 77 4.99 -18.83 10.30
N LYS A 78 4.22 -17.75 10.40
CA LYS A 78 3.11 -17.62 11.34
C LYS A 78 1.80 -18.22 10.82
N ILE A 79 1.77 -18.62 9.55
CA ILE A 79 0.61 -19.25 8.93
C ILE A 79 0.79 -20.76 9.04
N PRO A 80 -0.11 -21.46 9.76
CA PRO A 80 -0.04 -22.92 9.85
C PRO A 80 -0.38 -23.52 8.47
N THR A 81 0.63 -24.07 7.81
CA THR A 81 0.49 -24.74 6.52
C THR A 81 1.02 -26.17 6.61
N THR A 82 0.49 -27.07 5.77
CA THR A 82 0.87 -28.48 5.75
C THR A 82 2.03 -28.80 4.81
N GLY A 83 2.66 -27.78 4.21
CA GLY A 83 3.75 -27.94 3.26
C GLY A 83 4.50 -26.65 2.98
N GLN A 84 5.49 -26.72 2.10
CA GLN A 84 6.16 -25.53 1.58
C GLN A 84 5.28 -24.88 0.53
N HIS A 85 5.03 -23.56 0.70
CA HIS A 85 4.26 -22.74 -0.22
C HIS A 85 5.11 -21.61 -0.74
N GLN A 86 5.02 -21.34 -2.04
CA GLN A 86 5.66 -20.19 -2.64
C GLN A 86 4.77 -18.96 -2.50
N MET A 87 5.39 -17.80 -2.27
CA MET A 87 4.70 -16.52 -2.36
C MET A 87 4.29 -16.26 -3.81
N CYS A 88 3.09 -15.72 -3.99
CA CYS A 88 2.59 -15.29 -5.28
C CYS A 88 1.86 -13.94 -5.15
N LEU A 89 1.73 -13.24 -6.26
CA LEU A 89 0.93 -12.03 -6.36
C LEU A 89 -0.53 -12.42 -6.62
N GLU A 90 -1.33 -12.47 -5.56
CA GLU A 90 -2.72 -12.92 -5.61
C GLU A 90 -3.62 -11.89 -6.29
N SER A 91 -3.45 -10.62 -5.94
CA SER A 91 -4.31 -9.55 -6.42
C SER A 91 -3.53 -8.28 -6.69
N PHE A 92 -3.76 -7.68 -7.85
CA PHE A 92 -3.07 -6.47 -8.28
C PHE A 92 -4.00 -5.59 -9.11
N TRP A 93 -4.15 -4.33 -8.73
CA TRP A 93 -5.05 -3.38 -9.42
C TRP A 93 -4.51 -1.96 -9.35
N VAL A 94 -5.00 -1.11 -10.23
CA VAL A 94 -4.79 0.34 -10.22
C VAL A 94 -6.11 1.04 -9.89
N ASN A 95 -6.03 2.06 -9.06
CA ASN A 95 -7.12 2.99 -8.77
C ASN A 95 -6.84 4.32 -9.46
N ARG A 96 -7.83 4.83 -10.21
CA ARG A 96 -7.84 6.21 -10.72
C ARG A 96 -8.89 7.00 -9.96
N MET A 97 -8.44 8.04 -9.30
CA MET A 97 -9.27 8.89 -8.44
C MET A 97 -9.50 10.24 -9.08
N ARG A 98 -10.71 10.77 -8.90
CA ARG A 98 -11.10 12.14 -9.26
C ARG A 98 -11.41 12.94 -8.00
N LYS A 99 -11.67 14.23 -8.17
CA LYS A 99 -12.18 15.08 -7.09
C LYS A 99 -13.40 14.42 -6.44
N TYR A 100 -13.43 14.36 -5.11
CA TYR A 100 -14.44 13.71 -4.26
C TYR A 100 -14.40 12.18 -4.22
N ASP A 101 -13.52 11.53 -4.95
CA ASP A 101 -13.29 10.11 -4.75
C ASP A 101 -12.56 9.87 -3.44
N PHE A 102 -12.92 8.79 -2.77
CA PHE A 102 -12.25 8.39 -1.54
C PHE A 102 -12.26 6.88 -1.38
N ASN A 103 -11.27 6.40 -0.66
CA ASN A 103 -11.17 5.00 -0.24
C ASN A 103 -11.22 4.98 1.29
N PRO A 104 -12.29 4.45 1.92
CA PRO A 104 -12.41 4.42 3.37
C PRO A 104 -11.40 3.46 3.99
N PHE A 105 -11.28 3.50 5.31
CA PHE A 105 -10.55 2.46 6.04
C PHE A 105 -11.11 1.08 5.73
N HIS A 106 -10.24 0.15 5.39
CA HIS A 106 -10.58 -1.22 5.09
C HIS A 106 -9.40 -2.13 5.43
N ASN A 107 -9.68 -3.41 5.57
CA ASN A 107 -8.66 -4.44 5.74
C ASN A 107 -8.30 -5.08 4.40
N HIS A 108 -7.17 -5.75 4.39
CA HIS A 108 -6.70 -6.56 3.27
C HIS A 108 -6.56 -8.02 3.69
N PHE A 109 -6.44 -8.90 2.69
CA PHE A 109 -6.14 -10.32 2.89
C PHE A 109 -4.75 -10.63 2.34
N GLY A 110 -4.16 -11.72 2.82
CA GLY A 110 -2.85 -12.22 2.39
C GLY A 110 -1.77 -12.07 3.46
N VAL A 111 -0.54 -12.36 3.10
CA VAL A 111 0.63 -12.25 4.00
C VAL A 111 1.17 -10.83 3.98
N TYR A 112 1.28 -10.27 2.79
CA TYR A 112 1.80 -8.93 2.53
C TYR A 112 0.84 -8.14 1.66
N SER A 113 0.92 -6.83 1.80
CA SER A 113 0.28 -5.86 0.90
C SER A 113 1.25 -4.76 0.54
N PHE A 114 0.94 -4.06 -0.53
CA PHE A 114 1.69 -2.87 -0.93
C PHE A 114 0.77 -1.84 -1.55
N VAL A 115 1.18 -0.58 -1.50
CA VAL A 115 0.60 0.52 -2.24
C VAL A 115 1.72 1.28 -2.96
N ILE A 116 1.43 1.72 -4.17
CA ILE A 116 2.37 2.48 -5.00
C ILE A 116 1.64 3.72 -5.51
N TRP A 117 2.22 4.89 -5.31
CA TRP A 117 1.75 6.13 -5.92
C TRP A 117 2.50 6.36 -7.22
N LEU A 118 1.79 6.31 -8.34
CA LEU A 118 2.39 6.46 -9.67
C LEU A 118 2.23 7.87 -10.23
N ASP A 119 1.10 8.51 -9.90
CA ASP A 119 0.76 9.84 -10.40
C ASP A 119 -0.13 10.56 -9.37
N ILE A 120 0.46 11.45 -8.61
CA ILE A 120 -0.22 12.34 -7.67
C ILE A 120 -0.02 13.77 -8.19
N PRO A 121 -0.98 14.31 -8.94
CA PRO A 121 -0.83 15.60 -9.60
C PRO A 121 -1.15 16.80 -8.70
N THR A 122 -1.57 16.56 -7.44
CA THR A 122 -2.02 17.59 -6.52
C THR A 122 -1.14 17.64 -5.29
N ASP A 123 -1.07 18.80 -4.64
CA ASP A 123 -0.44 18.98 -3.34
C ASP A 123 -1.49 18.93 -2.22
N TYR A 124 -1.23 18.18 -1.15
CA TYR A 124 -2.13 18.07 -0.01
C TYR A 124 -2.46 19.44 0.62
N ARG A 125 -1.55 20.39 0.57
CA ARG A 125 -1.75 21.76 1.10
C ARG A 125 -2.85 22.50 0.35
N GLU A 126 -2.94 22.32 -0.96
CA GLU A 126 -4.02 22.88 -1.77
C GLU A 126 -5.37 22.24 -1.41
N GLN A 127 -5.37 20.92 -1.17
CA GLN A 127 -6.59 20.21 -0.75
C GLN A 127 -7.04 20.68 0.64
N TYR A 128 -6.14 20.87 1.57
CA TYR A 128 -6.47 21.42 2.91
C TYR A 128 -7.06 22.81 2.85
N ALA A 129 -6.54 23.67 1.98
CA ALA A 129 -7.05 25.03 1.80
C ALA A 129 -8.49 25.07 1.26
N THR A 130 -8.96 24.00 0.62
CA THR A 130 -10.33 23.90 0.08
C THR A 130 -11.32 23.23 1.01
N THR A 131 -10.88 22.69 2.15
CA THR A 131 -11.77 22.07 3.14
C THR A 131 -12.24 23.12 4.14
N GLU A 132 -13.54 23.22 4.35
CA GLU A 132 -14.14 24.10 5.36
C GLU A 132 -13.97 23.54 6.80
N ALA A 133 -13.52 22.31 6.94
CA ALA A 133 -13.29 21.67 8.22
C ALA A 133 -12.00 22.18 8.88
N ASN A 134 -12.10 22.56 10.15
CA ASN A 134 -10.98 23.11 10.94
C ASN A 134 -9.80 22.16 11.18
N ASP A 135 -9.97 20.88 10.88
CA ASP A 135 -8.86 19.95 10.88
C ASP A 135 -8.82 19.20 9.54
N GLY A 136 -8.42 19.84 8.50
CA GLY A 136 -8.25 19.28 7.15
C GLY A 136 -7.55 17.92 7.07
N GLY A 137 -7.51 17.26 8.19
CA GLY A 137 -6.65 16.21 8.64
C GLY A 137 -6.55 14.96 7.79
N SER A 138 -7.49 14.66 6.89
CA SER A 138 -7.44 13.42 6.08
C SER A 138 -7.57 13.66 4.58
N ALA A 139 -7.82 14.89 4.14
CA ALA A 139 -7.90 15.22 2.72
C ALA A 139 -6.54 14.99 2.05
N SER A 140 -6.51 14.29 0.91
CA SER A 140 -5.29 13.98 0.17
C SER A 140 -4.20 13.22 0.96
N ASN A 141 -4.61 12.50 2.01
CA ASN A 141 -3.74 11.64 2.78
C ASN A 141 -3.94 10.18 2.43
N PHE A 142 -2.89 9.41 2.61
CA PHE A 142 -2.98 7.97 2.81
C PHE A 142 -2.68 7.68 4.28
N GLU A 143 -3.50 6.85 4.92
CA GLU A 143 -3.40 6.65 6.36
C GLU A 143 -3.34 5.16 6.72
N PHE A 144 -2.39 4.82 7.61
CA PHE A 144 -2.41 3.55 8.32
C PHE A 144 -3.03 3.75 9.70
N MET A 145 -4.09 3.00 9.99
CA MET A 145 -4.64 2.89 11.35
C MET A 145 -4.18 1.56 11.96
N TYR A 146 -3.60 1.60 13.13
CA TYR A 146 -3.10 0.42 13.83
C TYR A 146 -3.17 0.60 15.33
N THR A 147 -3.10 -0.49 16.08
CA THR A 147 -2.93 -0.45 17.53
C THR A 147 -1.46 -0.51 17.89
N ASN A 148 -1.02 0.38 18.76
CA ASN A 148 0.30 0.27 19.34
C ASN A 148 0.35 -0.88 20.36
N ILE A 149 1.54 -1.19 20.87
CA ILE A 149 1.73 -2.32 21.79
C ILE A 149 0.94 -2.20 23.09
N LEU A 150 0.47 -1.03 23.46
CA LEU A 150 -0.37 -0.79 24.64
C LEU A 150 -1.86 -0.84 24.32
N GLY A 151 -2.24 -1.15 23.06
CA GLY A 151 -3.63 -1.26 22.61
C GLY A 151 -4.28 0.07 22.23
N GLU A 152 -3.54 1.16 22.18
CA GLU A 152 -4.03 2.45 21.73
C GLU A 152 -4.15 2.47 20.19
N ILE A 153 -5.30 2.95 19.69
CA ILE A 153 -5.49 3.18 18.25
C ILE A 153 -4.69 4.41 17.85
N THR A 154 -3.85 4.24 16.86
CA THR A 154 -2.98 5.28 16.35
C THR A 154 -3.06 5.34 14.82
N THR A 155 -2.80 6.52 14.26
CA THR A 155 -2.82 6.74 12.80
C THR A 155 -1.49 7.32 12.36
N TYR A 156 -0.90 6.72 11.33
CA TYR A 156 0.25 7.29 10.62
C TYR A 156 -0.23 7.81 9.27
N LYS A 157 0.08 9.08 8.96
CA LYS A 157 -0.44 9.81 7.80
C LYS A 157 0.67 10.09 6.80
N TYR A 158 0.42 9.77 5.55
CA TYR A 158 1.20 10.20 4.40
C TYR A 158 0.46 11.33 3.68
N GLN A 159 1.02 12.52 3.73
CA GLN A 159 0.53 13.69 3.02
C GLN A 159 1.01 13.63 1.58
N LEU A 160 0.07 13.43 0.64
CA LEU A 160 0.43 13.14 -0.74
C LEU A 160 0.67 14.41 -1.56
N SER A 161 1.72 14.37 -2.36
CA SER A 161 2.09 15.39 -3.35
C SER A 161 2.83 14.72 -4.52
N GLU A 162 3.27 15.49 -5.50
CA GLU A 162 4.12 14.99 -6.59
C GLU A 162 5.39 14.28 -6.09
N GLU A 163 5.91 14.68 -4.93
CA GLU A 163 7.06 14.03 -4.29
C GLU A 163 6.78 12.58 -3.90
N SER A 164 5.51 12.22 -3.73
CA SER A 164 5.08 10.86 -3.43
C SER A 164 5.19 9.91 -4.64
N ASN A 165 5.28 10.44 -5.86
CA ASN A 165 5.32 9.64 -7.08
C ASN A 165 6.50 8.67 -7.08
N GLY A 166 6.24 7.43 -7.47
CA GLY A 166 7.20 6.33 -7.45
C GLY A 166 7.44 5.71 -6.07
N THR A 167 6.80 6.19 -5.01
CA THR A 167 6.94 5.57 -3.68
C THR A 167 6.13 4.30 -3.59
N ILE A 168 6.74 3.25 -3.05
CA ILE A 168 6.09 2.02 -2.62
C ILE A 168 6.12 1.92 -1.09
N LEU A 169 4.99 1.58 -0.50
CA LEU A 169 4.89 1.09 0.86
C LEU A 169 4.60 -0.41 0.83
N PHE A 170 5.30 -1.18 1.65
CA PHE A 170 5.16 -2.63 1.72
C PHE A 170 5.04 -3.07 3.18
N LEU A 171 4.03 -3.87 3.50
CA LEU A 171 3.69 -4.24 4.87
C LEU A 171 3.15 -5.66 4.99
N SER A 172 3.21 -6.22 6.19
CA SER A 172 2.52 -7.47 6.50
C SER A 172 1.09 -7.20 6.96
N LEU A 173 0.19 -8.10 6.57
CA LEU A 173 -1.23 -8.03 6.91
C LEU A 173 -1.64 -9.01 8.03
N ILE A 174 -0.76 -9.90 8.45
CA ILE A 174 -1.09 -10.93 9.45
C ILE A 174 -1.44 -10.32 10.82
N HIS A 175 -1.13 -9.05 11.06
CA HIS A 175 -1.31 -8.36 12.33
C HIS A 175 -2.06 -7.02 12.23
N ILE A 176 -2.72 -6.77 11.13
CA ILE A 176 -3.57 -5.59 10.97
C ILE A 176 -5.02 -5.94 11.25
#